data_4d84a734f89bddb1a1487b526d8f9bc1
#
_entry.id   4d84a734f89bddb1a1487b526d8f9bc1
#
_cell.length_a   1.000
_cell.length_b   1.000
_cell.length_c   1.000
_cell.angle_alpha   90.00
_cell.angle_beta   90.00
_cell.angle_gamma   90.00
#
_symmetry.space_group_name_H-M   'P 1'
#
loop_
_entity.id
_entity.type
_entity.pdbx_description
1 polymer ?
#
loop_
_entity_poly.entity_id
_entity_poly.type
_entity_poly.pdbx_seq_one_letter_code
_entity_poly.pdbx_strand_id
1 'polypeptide(L)'
;GIEISKAKVQNCIAKGLTIIEGNAEDDLKQFPNKSFDYVILSQTLQAFLNPEKVINELLRIGKQAIVTIPNFGYWKIGLHLLLKGTMPITKTLPDEWYNTANIHLCTIKDFVNFSKTKNFKLSKSIALKSDQQSFITNSNLNMKNLSSNLGIFLIES
;
A
#
# COMPACT_ATOMS: atom_id res chain seq x y z
N GLY A 1 8.84 -8.13 11.64
CA GLY A 1 8.45 -7.88 10.24
C GLY A 1 8.85 -9.01 9.31
N ILE A 2 8.37 -8.96 8.07
CA ILE A 2 8.78 -9.86 6.98
C ILE A 2 9.41 -9.01 5.89
N GLU A 3 10.54 -9.43 5.35
CA GLU A 3 11.26 -8.75 4.27
C GLU A 3 11.92 -9.79 3.36
N ILE A 4 11.77 -9.64 2.04
CA ILE A 4 12.31 -10.57 1.05
C ILE A 4 13.79 -10.29 0.71
N SER A 5 14.22 -9.05 0.88
CA SER A 5 15.59 -8.63 0.55
C SER A 5 16.55 -8.96 1.69
N LYS A 6 17.46 -9.89 1.46
CA LYS A 6 18.49 -10.30 2.42
C LYS A 6 19.32 -9.11 2.96
N ALA A 7 19.68 -8.18 2.11
CA ALA A 7 20.42 -6.97 2.51
C ALA A 7 19.61 -6.08 3.47
N LYS A 8 18.29 -5.93 3.23
CA LYS A 8 17.41 -5.19 4.13
C LYS A 8 17.18 -5.94 5.44
N VAL A 9 17.06 -7.27 5.41
CA VAL A 9 16.98 -8.12 6.62
C VAL A 9 18.21 -7.90 7.49
N GLN A 10 19.42 -7.97 6.95
CA GLN A 10 20.64 -7.71 7.68
C GLN A 10 20.70 -6.32 8.31
N ASN A 11 20.26 -5.30 7.59
CA ASN A 11 20.16 -3.93 8.11
C ASN A 11 19.15 -3.81 9.27
N CYS A 12 18.04 -4.52 9.20
CA CYS A 12 17.04 -4.56 10.29
C CYS A 12 17.62 -5.25 11.54
N ILE A 13 18.27 -6.40 11.36
CA ILE A 13 18.91 -7.13 12.46
C ILE A 13 20.00 -6.27 13.11
N ALA A 14 20.83 -5.58 12.33
CA ALA A 14 21.85 -4.67 12.86
C ALA A 14 21.28 -3.52 13.70
N LYS A 15 20.02 -3.15 13.45
CA LYS A 15 19.26 -2.15 14.24
C LYS A 15 18.49 -2.75 15.42
N GLY A 16 18.64 -4.05 15.70
CA GLY A 16 17.92 -4.75 16.77
C GLY A 16 16.45 -5.01 16.49
N LEU A 17 16.01 -4.97 15.23
CA LEU A 17 14.62 -5.21 14.85
C LEU A 17 14.37 -6.71 14.63
N THR A 18 13.22 -7.21 15.11
CA THR A 18 12.76 -8.58 14.83
C THR A 18 12.23 -8.66 13.41
N ILE A 19 12.90 -9.45 12.58
CA ILE A 19 12.60 -9.60 11.15
C ILE A 19 12.73 -11.06 10.73
N ILE A 20 11.88 -11.51 9.83
CA ILE A 20 11.91 -12.82 9.17
C ILE A 20 12.26 -12.56 7.70
N GLU A 21 13.28 -13.27 7.19
CA GLU A 21 13.54 -13.29 5.75
C GLU A 21 12.48 -14.19 5.09
N GLY A 22 11.70 -13.63 4.18
CA GLY A 22 10.62 -14.37 3.53
C GLY A 22 9.77 -13.53 2.61
N ASN A 23 8.86 -14.23 1.89
CA ASN A 23 7.88 -13.62 1.03
C ASN A 23 6.54 -13.50 1.76
N ALA A 24 6.08 -12.29 2.04
CA ALA A 24 4.82 -12.07 2.75
C ALA A 24 3.61 -12.73 2.06
N GLU A 25 3.61 -12.86 0.73
CA GLU A 25 2.50 -13.50 -0.01
C GLU A 25 2.31 -15.00 0.36
N ASP A 26 3.39 -15.65 0.76
CA ASP A 26 3.38 -17.08 1.13
C ASP A 26 3.53 -17.29 2.64
N ASP A 27 4.31 -16.46 3.31
CA ASP A 27 4.72 -16.69 4.69
C ASP A 27 3.73 -16.13 5.73
N LEU A 28 2.79 -15.27 5.35
CA LEU A 28 1.74 -14.80 6.27
C LEU A 28 0.90 -15.95 6.84
N LYS A 29 0.78 -17.07 6.14
CA LYS A 29 0.03 -18.27 6.56
C LYS A 29 0.56 -18.91 7.84
N GLN A 30 1.83 -18.72 8.16
CA GLN A 30 2.45 -19.30 9.37
C GLN A 30 1.99 -18.60 10.66
N PHE A 31 1.40 -17.42 10.59
CA PHE A 31 0.91 -16.70 11.76
C PHE A 31 -0.52 -17.14 12.11
N PRO A 32 -0.83 -17.33 13.42
CA PRO A 32 -2.17 -17.66 13.87
C PRO A 32 -3.19 -16.55 13.59
N ASN A 33 -4.48 -16.92 13.57
CA ASN A 33 -5.56 -15.94 13.43
C ASN A 33 -5.55 -14.96 14.59
N LYS A 34 -5.78 -13.66 14.27
CA LYS A 34 -5.90 -12.56 15.25
C LYS A 34 -4.73 -12.48 16.26
N SER A 35 -3.54 -12.91 15.83
CA SER A 35 -2.33 -12.89 16.66
C SER A 35 -1.73 -11.49 16.85
N PHE A 36 -2.19 -10.51 16.07
CA PHE A 36 -1.73 -9.13 16.15
C PHE A 36 -2.90 -8.16 16.32
N ASP A 37 -2.73 -7.10 17.13
CA ASP A 37 -3.71 -6.02 17.22
C ASP A 37 -3.72 -5.21 15.92
N TYR A 38 -2.53 -4.89 15.40
CA TYR A 38 -2.35 -4.18 14.14
C TYR A 38 -1.33 -4.88 13.26
N VAL A 39 -1.63 -4.97 11.96
CA VAL A 39 -0.69 -5.40 10.93
C VAL A 39 -0.47 -4.23 9.96
N ILE A 40 0.78 -3.94 9.61
CA ILE A 40 1.10 -2.80 8.75
C ILE A 40 1.68 -3.31 7.43
N LEU A 41 1.08 -2.89 6.33
CA LEU A 41 1.57 -3.11 4.96
C LEU A 41 1.88 -1.74 4.33
N SER A 42 3.18 -1.41 4.27
CA SER A 42 3.61 -0.09 3.81
C SER A 42 4.09 -0.13 2.36
N GLN A 43 3.32 0.46 1.46
CA GLN A 43 3.66 0.67 0.04
C GLN A 43 4.16 -0.60 -0.67
N THR A 44 3.57 -1.75 -0.35
CA THR A 44 3.99 -3.05 -0.89
C THR A 44 2.84 -3.79 -1.59
N LEU A 45 1.58 -3.40 -1.31
CA LEU A 45 0.40 -4.08 -1.86
C LEU A 45 0.44 -4.20 -3.39
N GLN A 46 0.91 -3.17 -4.06
CA GLN A 46 0.99 -3.09 -5.52
C GLN A 46 2.12 -3.95 -6.13
N ALA A 47 2.98 -4.52 -5.30
CA ALA A 47 4.07 -5.41 -5.71
C ALA A 47 3.73 -6.90 -5.62
N PHE A 48 2.62 -7.27 -4.99
CA PHE A 48 2.19 -8.66 -4.87
C PHE A 48 1.49 -9.15 -6.15
N LEU A 49 1.63 -10.42 -6.46
CA LEU A 49 0.92 -11.07 -7.58
C LEU A 49 -0.58 -11.14 -7.30
N ASN A 50 -0.96 -11.39 -6.05
CA ASN A 50 -2.36 -11.50 -5.63
C ASN A 50 -2.67 -10.59 -4.43
N PRO A 51 -2.92 -9.29 -4.65
CA PRO A 51 -3.21 -8.33 -3.58
C PRO A 51 -4.42 -8.71 -2.71
N GLU A 52 -5.45 -9.34 -3.30
CA GLU A 52 -6.63 -9.79 -2.58
C GLU A 52 -6.29 -10.85 -1.52
N LYS A 53 -5.51 -11.85 -1.90
CA LYS A 53 -5.05 -12.89 -0.98
C LYS A 53 -4.27 -12.30 0.19
N VAL A 54 -3.40 -11.31 -0.10
CA VAL A 54 -2.62 -10.64 0.95
C VAL A 54 -3.53 -9.85 1.89
N ILE A 55 -4.49 -9.07 1.40
CA ILE A 55 -5.47 -8.36 2.25
C ILE A 55 -6.23 -9.33 3.16
N ASN A 56 -6.70 -10.47 2.62
CA ASN A 56 -7.40 -11.48 3.41
C ASN A 56 -6.51 -12.06 4.52
N GLU A 57 -5.24 -12.33 4.23
CA GLU A 57 -4.29 -12.80 5.23
C GLU A 57 -3.99 -11.73 6.29
N LEU A 58 -3.83 -10.46 5.92
CA LEU A 58 -3.66 -9.36 6.88
C LEU A 58 -4.85 -9.27 7.83
N LEU A 59 -6.09 -9.37 7.29
CA LEU A 59 -7.32 -9.35 8.08
C LEU A 59 -7.53 -10.63 8.90
N ARG A 60 -6.96 -11.76 8.49
CA ARG A 60 -6.96 -13.01 9.24
C ARG A 60 -6.05 -12.94 10.46
N ILE A 61 -4.80 -12.48 10.27
CA ILE A 61 -3.78 -12.47 11.35
C ILE A 61 -3.89 -11.26 12.27
N GLY A 62 -4.41 -10.12 11.77
CA GLY A 62 -4.61 -8.89 12.53
C GLY A 62 -6.06 -8.67 12.96
N LYS A 63 -6.29 -7.94 14.05
CA LYS A 63 -7.60 -7.38 14.36
C LYS A 63 -7.94 -6.26 13.39
N GLN A 64 -6.94 -5.43 13.08
CA GLN A 64 -7.00 -4.35 12.08
C GLN A 64 -5.72 -4.36 11.25
N ALA A 65 -5.80 -3.87 10.01
CA ALA A 65 -4.60 -3.68 9.19
C ALA A 65 -4.49 -2.25 8.67
N ILE A 66 -3.27 -1.72 8.65
CA ILE A 66 -2.94 -0.42 8.07
C ILE A 66 -2.25 -0.68 6.73
N VAL A 67 -2.89 -0.24 5.65
CA VAL A 67 -2.37 -0.39 4.29
C VAL A 67 -2.05 0.98 3.71
N THR A 68 -0.87 1.16 3.18
CA THR A 68 -0.50 2.37 2.45
C THR A 68 -0.20 2.04 1.00
N ILE A 69 -0.68 2.90 0.09
CA ILE A 69 -0.48 2.75 -1.36
C ILE A 69 0.00 4.05 -1.98
N PRO A 70 0.93 4.02 -2.94
CA PRO A 70 1.22 5.14 -3.80
C PRO A 70 0.00 5.42 -4.69
N ASN A 71 -0.31 6.69 -4.92
CA ASN A 71 -1.49 7.07 -5.69
C ASN A 71 -1.11 7.46 -7.13
N PHE A 72 -1.33 6.59 -8.09
CA PHE A 72 -1.15 6.88 -9.51
C PHE A 72 -2.17 7.89 -10.07
N GLY A 73 -3.28 8.12 -9.35
CA GLY A 73 -4.28 9.15 -9.70
C GLY A 73 -3.86 10.59 -9.40
N TYR A 74 -2.64 10.80 -8.87
CA TYR A 74 -2.14 12.14 -8.58
C TYR A 74 -1.96 12.96 -9.87
N TRP A 75 -2.53 14.16 -9.91
CA TRP A 75 -2.60 14.98 -11.13
C TRP A 75 -1.25 15.24 -11.82
N LYS A 76 -0.14 15.32 -11.06
CA LYS A 76 1.20 15.52 -11.65
C LYS A 76 1.66 14.32 -12.46
N ILE A 77 1.26 13.10 -12.07
CA ILE A 77 1.54 11.88 -12.83
C ILE A 77 0.79 11.91 -14.15
N GLY A 78 -0.53 12.20 -14.10
CA GLY A 78 -1.35 12.32 -15.30
C GLY A 78 -0.89 13.42 -16.26
N LEU A 79 -0.53 14.59 -15.72
CA LEU A 79 -0.01 15.70 -16.53
C LEU A 79 1.35 15.36 -17.16
N HIS A 80 2.24 14.69 -16.43
CA HIS A 80 3.51 14.24 -16.98
C HIS A 80 3.31 13.26 -18.15
N LEU A 81 2.43 12.25 -17.96
CA LEU A 81 2.08 11.31 -19.03
C LEU A 81 1.49 12.02 -20.26
N LEU A 82 0.57 12.98 -20.04
CA LEU A 82 -0.06 13.74 -21.12
C LEU A 82 0.94 14.58 -21.91
N LEU A 83 1.87 15.26 -21.24
CA LEU A 83 2.80 16.19 -21.87
C LEU A 83 4.08 15.53 -22.40
N LYS A 84 4.57 14.48 -21.73
CA LYS A 84 5.85 13.85 -22.08
C LYS A 84 5.73 12.44 -22.65
N GLY A 85 4.58 11.78 -22.50
CA GLY A 85 4.35 10.42 -22.98
C GLY A 85 5.21 9.35 -22.30
N THR A 86 5.83 9.66 -21.14
CA THR A 86 6.69 8.73 -20.41
C THR A 86 6.24 8.56 -18.95
N MET A 87 6.54 7.41 -18.34
CA MET A 87 6.26 7.19 -16.92
C MET A 87 7.10 8.15 -16.07
N PRO A 88 6.49 8.87 -15.11
CA PRO A 88 7.21 9.78 -14.24
C PRO A 88 7.95 9.04 -13.12
N ILE A 89 9.18 9.47 -12.84
CA ILE A 89 9.91 9.09 -11.62
C ILE A 89 9.59 10.14 -10.56
N THR A 90 9.14 9.71 -9.38
CA THR A 90 8.75 10.57 -8.28
C THR A 90 9.28 10.04 -6.95
N LYS A 91 9.12 10.80 -5.85
CA LYS A 91 9.51 10.32 -4.51
C LYS A 91 8.75 9.07 -4.07
N THR A 92 7.49 8.91 -4.52
CA THR A 92 6.63 7.75 -4.21
C THR A 92 6.75 6.62 -5.24
N LEU A 93 7.36 6.90 -6.38
CA LEU A 93 7.61 5.97 -7.48
C LEU A 93 9.04 6.22 -7.97
N PRO A 94 10.06 5.79 -7.19
CA PRO A 94 11.45 6.17 -7.44
C PRO A 94 12.12 5.39 -8.57
N ASP A 95 11.53 4.27 -8.97
CA ASP A 95 12.11 3.35 -9.92
C ASP A 95 11.66 3.64 -11.35
N GLU A 96 12.49 3.28 -12.31
CA GLU A 96 12.14 3.28 -13.73
C GLU A 96 11.12 2.17 -14.03
N TRP A 97 10.29 2.36 -15.06
CA TRP A 97 9.18 1.46 -15.39
C TRP A 97 9.61 0.00 -15.60
N TYR A 98 10.82 -0.25 -16.05
CA TYR A 98 11.38 -1.59 -16.29
C TYR A 98 12.12 -2.18 -15.08
N ASN A 99 12.36 -1.40 -14.03
CA ASN A 99 13.10 -1.82 -12.83
C ASN A 99 12.29 -1.64 -11.53
N THR A 100 10.98 -1.47 -11.65
CA THR A 100 10.08 -1.31 -10.50
C THR A 100 9.51 -2.64 -10.03
N ALA A 101 9.36 -2.80 -8.72
CA ALA A 101 8.60 -3.89 -8.13
C ALA A 101 7.07 -3.69 -8.24
N ASN A 102 6.61 -2.48 -8.62
CA ASN A 102 5.19 -2.16 -8.70
C ASN A 102 4.57 -2.75 -9.97
N ILE A 103 3.88 -3.89 -9.85
CA ILE A 103 3.20 -4.57 -10.95
C ILE A 103 1.73 -4.13 -11.11
N HIS A 104 1.13 -3.53 -10.07
CA HIS A 104 -0.22 -2.99 -10.10
C HIS A 104 -0.21 -1.48 -9.91
N LEU A 105 -0.73 -0.74 -10.90
CA LEU A 105 -0.88 0.71 -10.85
C LEU A 105 -2.22 1.04 -10.19
N CYS A 106 -2.19 1.43 -8.91
CA CYS A 106 -3.38 1.64 -8.10
C CYS A 106 -3.58 3.13 -7.77
N THR A 107 -4.82 3.57 -7.76
CA THR A 107 -5.21 4.90 -7.27
C THR A 107 -5.93 4.79 -5.92
N ILE A 108 -6.04 5.90 -5.19
CA ILE A 108 -6.86 5.97 -3.97
C ILE A 108 -8.30 5.52 -4.26
N LYS A 109 -8.86 5.92 -5.40
CA LYS A 109 -10.22 5.55 -5.80
C LYS A 109 -10.35 4.06 -6.10
N ASP A 110 -9.35 3.45 -6.74
CA ASP A 110 -9.35 2.01 -7.02
C ASP A 110 -9.33 1.21 -5.72
N PHE A 111 -8.53 1.61 -4.73
CA PHE A 111 -8.50 0.92 -3.44
C PHE A 111 -9.83 1.02 -2.68
N VAL A 112 -10.49 2.20 -2.70
CA VAL A 112 -11.83 2.38 -2.13
C VAL A 112 -12.88 1.50 -2.85
N ASN A 113 -12.80 1.39 -4.17
CA ASN A 113 -13.68 0.50 -4.94
C ASN A 113 -13.39 -0.97 -4.66
N PHE A 114 -12.12 -1.33 -4.56
CA PHE A 114 -11.68 -2.67 -4.21
C PHE A 114 -12.21 -3.12 -2.85
N SER A 115 -12.20 -2.24 -1.84
CA SER A 115 -12.77 -2.55 -0.53
C SER A 115 -14.25 -2.88 -0.58
N LYS A 116 -15.01 -2.14 -1.40
CA LYS A 116 -16.45 -2.39 -1.60
C LYS A 116 -16.71 -3.71 -2.32
N THR A 117 -15.91 -4.00 -3.36
CA THR A 117 -16.07 -5.23 -4.16
C THR A 117 -15.71 -6.48 -3.35
N LYS A 118 -14.72 -6.37 -2.46
CA LYS A 118 -14.22 -7.50 -1.65
C LYS A 118 -14.76 -7.52 -0.22
N ASN A 119 -15.73 -6.63 0.09
CA ASN A 119 -16.47 -6.58 1.35
C ASN A 119 -15.59 -6.45 2.62
N PHE A 120 -14.49 -5.71 2.57
CA PHE A 120 -13.77 -5.32 3.78
C PHE A 120 -14.01 -3.83 4.10
N LYS A 121 -14.07 -3.53 5.39
CA LYS A 121 -14.45 -2.19 5.86
C LYS A 121 -13.23 -1.27 5.90
N LEU A 122 -13.39 -0.04 5.41
CA LEU A 122 -12.46 1.07 5.60
C LEU A 122 -12.88 1.88 6.83
N SER A 123 -12.25 1.63 7.98
CA SER A 123 -12.56 2.35 9.22
C SER A 123 -12.03 3.78 9.23
N LYS A 124 -10.85 3.99 8.64
CA LYS A 124 -10.27 5.32 8.41
C LYS A 124 -9.56 5.35 7.08
N SER A 125 -9.66 6.46 6.39
CA SER A 125 -8.99 6.69 5.11
C SER A 125 -8.37 8.08 5.11
N ILE A 126 -7.07 8.16 4.88
CA ILE A 126 -6.30 9.39 4.90
C ILE A 126 -5.57 9.54 3.57
N ALA A 127 -5.63 10.72 3.01
CA ALA A 127 -4.83 11.12 1.86
C ALA A 127 -3.66 12.00 2.32
N LEU A 128 -2.48 11.69 1.82
CA LEU A 128 -1.26 12.45 2.11
C LEU A 128 -0.81 13.19 0.86
N LYS A 129 -0.58 14.51 1.01
CA LYS A 129 0.02 15.37 -0.01
C LYS A 129 1.24 16.04 0.60
N SER A 130 2.44 15.66 0.17
CA SER A 130 3.68 16.03 0.88
C SER A 130 3.54 15.62 2.34
N ASP A 131 3.62 16.54 3.30
CA ASP A 131 3.46 16.26 4.74
C ASP A 131 2.07 16.61 5.29
N GLN A 132 1.14 17.02 4.43
CA GLN A 132 -0.23 17.39 4.84
C GLN A 132 -1.16 16.18 4.78
N GLN A 133 -1.78 15.86 5.90
CA GLN A 133 -2.78 14.80 6.04
C GLN A 133 -4.19 15.36 5.89
N SER A 134 -5.08 14.58 5.28
CA SER A 134 -6.50 14.91 5.19
C SER A 134 -7.34 13.64 5.11
N PHE A 135 -8.50 13.63 5.78
CA PHE A 135 -9.41 12.52 5.70
C PHE A 135 -10.06 12.39 4.32
N ILE A 136 -10.24 11.15 3.88
CA ILE A 136 -10.98 10.82 2.67
C ILE A 136 -12.43 10.50 3.08
N THR A 137 -13.38 11.14 2.41
CA THR A 137 -14.82 10.90 2.53
C THR A 137 -15.40 10.64 1.15
N ASN A 138 -16.61 10.12 1.07
CA ASN A 138 -17.27 9.91 -0.23
C ASN A 138 -17.41 11.22 -1.02
N SER A 139 -17.66 12.34 -0.34
CA SER A 139 -17.83 13.66 -0.97
C SER A 139 -16.55 14.25 -1.55
N ASN A 140 -15.37 13.92 -0.99
CA ASN A 140 -14.10 14.48 -1.42
C ASN A 140 -13.17 13.49 -2.13
N LEU A 141 -13.60 12.24 -2.32
CA LEU A 141 -12.78 11.15 -2.88
C LEU A 141 -12.11 11.53 -4.21
N ASN A 142 -12.87 12.08 -5.15
CA ASN A 142 -12.32 12.46 -6.46
C ASN A 142 -11.25 13.55 -6.33
N MET A 143 -11.49 14.56 -5.49
CA MET A 143 -10.53 15.63 -5.23
C MET A 143 -9.26 15.10 -4.56
N LYS A 144 -9.39 14.23 -3.54
CA LYS A 144 -8.25 13.63 -2.85
C LYS A 144 -7.47 12.68 -3.75
N ASN A 145 -8.15 11.93 -4.62
CA ASN A 145 -7.51 11.10 -5.63
C ASN A 145 -6.62 11.92 -6.57
N LEU A 146 -7.06 13.10 -6.99
CA LEU A 146 -6.26 13.98 -7.84
C LEU A 146 -5.16 14.73 -7.10
N SER A 147 -5.41 15.17 -5.86
CA SER A 147 -4.53 16.09 -5.16
C SER A 147 -3.45 15.45 -4.29
N SER A 148 -3.52 14.13 -4.03
CA SER A 148 -2.67 13.45 -3.05
C SER A 148 -1.79 12.38 -3.70
N ASN A 149 -0.60 12.19 -3.15
CA ASN A 149 0.40 11.25 -3.69
C ASN A 149 0.43 9.89 -2.97
N LEU A 150 -0.22 9.79 -1.80
CA LEU A 150 -0.29 8.55 -1.02
C LEU A 150 -1.67 8.40 -0.38
N GLY A 151 -2.19 7.17 -0.33
CA GLY A 151 -3.35 6.77 0.46
C GLY A 151 -2.93 5.92 1.66
N ILE A 152 -3.55 6.15 2.82
CA ILE A 152 -3.38 5.38 4.05
C ILE A 152 -4.75 4.93 4.50
N PHE A 153 -4.92 3.62 4.70
CA PHE A 153 -6.21 3.01 5.02
C PHE A 153 -6.09 2.12 6.24
N LEU A 154 -6.98 2.32 7.20
CA LEU A 154 -7.23 1.38 8.28
C LEU A 154 -8.38 0.47 7.86
N ILE A 155 -8.11 -0.82 7.74
CA ILE A 155 -9.06 -1.83 7.27
C ILE A 155 -9.41 -2.83 8.35
N GLU A 156 -10.65 -3.31 8.31
CA GLU A 156 -11.22 -4.32 9.20
C GLU A 156 -12.01 -5.36 8.40
N SER A 157 -12.14 -6.56 8.95
CA SER A 157 -13.02 -7.62 8.43
C SER A 157 -14.48 -7.32 8.72
#